data_e4f922410100e0d7000fc9e03b4e9e6d
#
_entry.id   e4f922410100e0d7000fc9e03b4e9e6d
#
_cell.length_a   1.000
_cell.length_b   1.000
_cell.length_c   1.000
_cell.angle_alpha   90.00
_cell.angle_beta   90.00
_cell.angle_gamma   90.00
#
_symmetry.space_group_name_H-M   'P 1'
#
loop_
_entity.id
_entity.type
_entity.pdbx_description
1 polymer ?
#
loop_
_entity_poly.entity_id
_entity_poly.type
_entity_poly.pdbx_seq_one_letter_code
_entity_poly.pdbx_strand_id
1 'polypeptide(L)' 'MNSIETVKAILAEKVDISNLKEEDSLTALGLDSLDLVEVMLAIEDELGIEFTSEEIAQLSTLKDVVKLIERKTK' A
#
# COMPACT_ATOMS: atom_id res chain seq x y z
N MET A 1 15.87 4.84 2.52
CA MET A 1 14.89 4.75 1.43
C MET A 1 13.53 5.22 1.91
N ASN A 2 12.81 5.97 1.09
CA ASN A 2 11.51 6.53 1.47
C ASN A 2 10.42 5.47 1.36
N SER A 3 9.59 5.35 2.41
CA SER A 3 8.49 4.37 2.43
C SER A 3 7.53 4.57 1.26
N ILE A 4 7.27 5.83 0.89
CA ILE A 4 6.39 6.14 -0.23
C ILE A 4 6.95 5.58 -1.54
N GLU A 5 8.26 5.70 -1.75
CA GLU A 5 8.89 5.17 -2.96
C GLU A 5 8.79 3.65 -3.02
N THR A 6 8.96 2.99 -1.88
CA THR A 6 8.82 1.54 -1.81
C THR A 6 7.40 1.12 -2.17
N VAL A 7 6.41 1.80 -1.62
CA VAL A 7 5.00 1.52 -1.91
C VAL A 7 4.71 1.72 -3.40
N LYS A 8 5.18 2.82 -3.97
CA LYS A 8 4.97 3.11 -5.39
C LYS A 8 5.61 2.05 -6.29
N ALA A 9 6.81 1.62 -5.94
CA ALA A 9 7.51 0.59 -6.73
C ALA A 9 6.73 -0.73 -6.73
N ILE A 10 6.19 -1.10 -5.58
CA ILE A 10 5.40 -2.32 -5.45
C ILE A 10 4.08 -2.19 -6.21
N LEU A 11 3.41 -1.05 -6.07
CA LEU A 11 2.15 -0.80 -6.77
C LEU A 11 2.33 -0.77 -8.29
N ALA A 12 3.46 -0.27 -8.76
CA ALA A 12 3.74 -0.18 -10.19
C ALA A 12 3.72 -1.54 -10.89
N GLU A 13 3.95 -2.61 -10.14
CA GLU A 13 3.89 -3.96 -10.68
C GLU A 13 2.46 -4.41 -10.97
N LYS A 14 1.48 -3.80 -10.34
CA LYS A 14 0.09 -4.21 -10.44
C LYS A 14 -0.78 -3.20 -11.18
N VAL A 15 -0.49 -1.91 -11.06
CA VAL A 15 -1.31 -0.85 -11.64
C VAL A 15 -0.42 0.23 -12.24
N ASP A 16 -1.00 1.01 -13.16
CA ASP A 16 -0.33 2.17 -13.73
C ASP A 16 -0.37 3.32 -12.71
N ILE A 17 0.79 3.74 -12.27
CA ILE A 17 0.90 4.79 -11.25
C ILE A 17 1.20 6.16 -11.82
N SER A 18 1.12 6.33 -13.15
CA SER A 18 1.43 7.61 -13.81
C SER A 18 0.62 8.78 -13.26
N ASN A 19 -0.64 8.53 -12.92
CA ASN A 19 -1.55 9.55 -12.41
C ASN A 19 -1.96 9.29 -10.98
N LEU A 20 -1.12 8.60 -10.24
CA LEU A 20 -1.43 8.20 -8.87
C LEU A 20 -1.46 9.40 -7.93
N LYS A 21 -2.50 9.49 -7.13
CA LYS A 21 -2.66 10.49 -6.09
C LYS A 21 -2.94 9.80 -4.76
N GLU A 22 -2.47 10.40 -3.67
CA GLU A 22 -2.66 9.81 -2.35
C GLU A 22 -4.14 9.71 -1.95
N GLU A 23 -4.97 10.60 -2.44
CA GLU A 23 -6.40 10.59 -2.15
C GLU A 23 -7.18 9.54 -2.94
N ASP A 24 -6.57 8.96 -3.96
CA ASP A 24 -7.26 7.98 -4.79
C ASP A 24 -7.61 6.75 -3.96
N SER A 25 -8.82 6.25 -4.15
CA SER A 25 -9.23 5.02 -3.48
C SER A 25 -8.50 3.83 -4.11
N LEU A 26 -8.20 2.84 -3.30
CA LEU A 26 -7.50 1.66 -3.77
C LEU A 26 -8.30 0.90 -4.82
N THR A 27 -9.63 0.89 -4.66
CA THR A 27 -10.50 0.26 -5.66
C THR A 27 -10.52 1.03 -6.97
N ALA A 28 -10.41 2.35 -6.92
CA ALA A 28 -10.34 3.17 -8.13
C ALA A 28 -9.05 2.90 -8.91
N LEU A 29 -8.01 2.44 -8.23
CA LEU A 29 -6.75 2.06 -8.87
C LEU A 29 -6.80 0.67 -9.50
N GLY A 30 -7.92 -0.05 -9.32
CA GLY A 30 -8.08 -1.39 -9.86
C GLY A 30 -7.61 -2.48 -8.92
N LEU A 31 -7.38 -2.16 -7.67
CA LEU A 31 -6.97 -3.14 -6.67
C LEU A 31 -8.19 -3.72 -5.98
N ASP A 32 -8.36 -5.03 -6.06
CA ASP A 32 -9.40 -5.71 -5.29
C ASP A 32 -8.80 -6.19 -3.96
N SER A 33 -9.58 -6.89 -3.15
CA SER A 33 -9.12 -7.36 -1.83
C SER A 33 -7.88 -8.23 -1.92
N LEU A 34 -7.85 -9.12 -2.88
CA LEU A 34 -6.71 -10.02 -3.05
C LEU A 34 -5.46 -9.27 -3.49
N ASP A 35 -5.61 -8.35 -4.43
CA ASP A 35 -4.50 -7.53 -4.88
C ASP A 35 -3.93 -6.70 -3.72
N LEU A 36 -4.80 -6.15 -2.91
CA LEU A 36 -4.38 -5.35 -1.76
C LEU A 36 -3.59 -6.20 -0.77
N VAL A 37 -4.05 -7.41 -0.49
CA VAL A 37 -3.33 -8.33 0.41
C VAL A 37 -1.95 -8.63 -0.16
N GLU A 38 -1.86 -8.90 -1.44
CA GLU A 38 -0.58 -9.20 -2.08
C GLU A 38 0.38 -8.01 -2.00
N VAL A 39 -0.13 -6.80 -2.22
CA VAL A 39 0.67 -5.57 -2.11
C VAL A 39 1.18 -5.40 -0.68
N MET A 40 0.30 -5.59 0.31
CA MET A 40 0.69 -5.41 1.70
C MET A 40 1.71 -6.45 2.14
N LEU A 41 1.58 -7.69 1.66
CA LEU A 41 2.57 -8.73 1.96
C LEU A 41 3.93 -8.38 1.36
N ALA A 42 3.96 -7.84 0.16
CA ALA A 42 5.20 -7.43 -0.48
C ALA A 42 5.86 -6.29 0.31
N ILE A 43 5.05 -5.35 0.82
CA ILE A 43 5.56 -4.25 1.63
C ILE A 43 6.13 -4.77 2.95
N GLU A 44 5.45 -5.72 3.60
CA GLU A 44 5.96 -6.34 4.81
C GLU A 44 7.35 -6.91 4.60
N ASP A 45 7.49 -7.64 3.53
CA ASP A 45 8.75 -8.32 3.20
C ASP A 45 9.86 -7.30 2.92
N GLU A 46 9.53 -6.26 2.19
CA GLU A 46 10.50 -5.23 1.79
C GLU A 46 10.97 -4.38 2.97
N LEU A 47 10.06 -4.03 3.87
CA LEU A 47 10.35 -3.12 4.97
C LEU A 47 10.58 -3.83 6.30
N GLY A 48 10.36 -5.14 6.37
CA GLY A 48 10.54 -5.91 7.60
C GLY A 48 9.52 -5.58 8.68
N ILE A 49 8.30 -5.29 8.27
CA ILE A 49 7.20 -4.95 9.19
C ILE A 49 6.06 -5.94 9.00
N GLU A 50 5.07 -5.89 9.88
CA GLU A 50 3.91 -6.76 9.80
C GLU A 50 2.63 -5.97 9.91
N PHE A 51 1.60 -6.39 9.16
CA PHE A 51 0.26 -5.82 9.23
C PHE A 51 -0.72 -6.87 9.73
N THR A 52 -1.71 -6.44 10.51
CA THR A 52 -2.78 -7.34 10.92
C THR A 52 -3.87 -7.33 9.86
N SER A 53 -4.72 -8.36 9.87
CA SER A 53 -5.86 -8.42 8.96
C SER A 53 -6.79 -7.22 9.14
N GLU A 54 -6.96 -6.79 10.40
CA GLU A 54 -7.81 -5.64 10.71
C GLU A 54 -7.24 -4.36 10.11
N GLU A 55 -5.93 -4.19 10.18
CA GLU A 55 -5.27 -3.02 9.60
C GLU A 55 -5.48 -2.97 8.10
N ILE A 56 -5.31 -4.10 7.43
CA ILE A 56 -5.50 -4.18 5.99
C ILE A 56 -6.95 -3.89 5.62
N ALA A 57 -7.90 -4.41 6.40
CA ALA A 57 -9.33 -4.23 6.13
C ALA A 57 -9.77 -2.77 6.26
N GLN A 58 -9.04 -1.95 7.01
CA GLN A 58 -9.37 -0.54 7.20
C GLN A 58 -8.82 0.37 6.12
N LEU A 59 -8.00 -0.15 5.23
CA LEU A 59 -7.38 0.67 4.18
C LEU A 59 -8.41 1.01 3.10
N SER A 60 -8.49 2.29 2.74
CA SER A 60 -9.41 2.77 1.71
C SER A 60 -8.67 3.51 0.60
N THR A 61 -7.69 4.31 0.96
CA THR A 61 -6.95 5.14 0.01
C THR A 61 -5.46 4.84 0.10
N LEU A 62 -4.72 5.30 -0.89
CA LEU A 62 -3.27 5.19 -0.86
C LEU A 62 -2.70 5.92 0.35
N LYS A 63 -3.28 7.04 0.71
CA LYS A 63 -2.84 7.80 1.88
C LYS A 63 -2.93 6.97 3.16
N ASP A 64 -3.98 6.15 3.29
CA ASP A 64 -4.13 5.26 4.44
C ASP A 64 -2.99 4.26 4.50
N VAL A 65 -2.59 3.71 3.35
CA VAL A 65 -1.47 2.77 3.28
C VAL A 65 -0.18 3.44 3.74
N VAL A 66 0.09 4.63 3.22
CA VAL A 66 1.30 5.37 3.56
C VAL A 66 1.34 5.70 5.06
N LYS A 67 0.22 6.15 5.61
CA LYS A 67 0.15 6.47 7.03
C LYS A 67 0.39 5.25 7.91
N LEU A 68 -0.17 4.12 7.54
CA LEU A 68 0.02 2.89 8.29
C LEU A 68 1.50 2.48 8.29
N ILE A 69 2.13 2.55 7.12
CA ILE A 69 3.54 2.21 7.00
C ILE A 69 4.40 3.16 7.84
N GLU A 70 4.12 4.45 7.80
CA GLU A 70 4.88 5.42 8.58
C GLU A 70 4.79 5.14 10.08
N ARG A 71 3.60 4.73 10.56
CA ARG A 71 3.43 4.39 11.97
C ARG A 71 4.27 3.18 12.37
N LYS A 72 4.44 2.23 11.46
CA LYS A 72 5.15 0.99 11.76
C LYS A 72 6.65 1.08 11.55
N THR A 73 7.11 2.06 10.80
CA THR A 73 8.54 2.22 10.51
C THR A 73 9.23 3.27 11.37
N LYS A 74 8.49 3.94 12.21
CA LYS A 74 9.08 4.91 13.13
C LYS A 74 9.72 4.24 14.34
#